data_fb31f80cb202d7a0f151b0409c521e91
#
_entry.id   fb31f80cb202d7a0f151b0409c521e91
#
_cell.length_a   1.000
_cell.length_b   1.000
_cell.length_c   1.000
_cell.angle_alpha   90.00
_cell.angle_beta   90.00
_cell.angle_gamma   90.00
#
_symmetry.space_group_name_H-M   'P 1'
#
loop_
_entity.id
_entity.type
_entity.pdbx_description
1 polymer ?
#
loop_
_entity_poly.entity_id
_entity_poly.type
_entity_poly.pdbx_seq_one_letter_code
_entity_poly.pdbx_strand_id
1 'polypeptide(L)'
;AANKGRTDLWLLDVKTKAVRRLTTNEASDTNPRWAADGRSLYFLSSRGGSQQVWRLPLAGGEPEKITSEPLDVDNLEVAPGGKLLVLSMEVFPGKSPADTRKALDAKEGVKASGMLFDRLFVRHWDTWADGRRNHVFVLPLDVDGKAAGAAKDLMPRMDADAPTKPFGGLDDTAVSADAKTLYFTCKDVGREEAWSTNYDLWEVPTDGSAAPKKLTTNPAWDATPRFSPDGKTLAYLAMTRPGYEADRF
;
A
#
# COMPACT_ATOMS: atom_id res chain seq x y z
N ALA A 1 28.83 4.84 14.67
CA ALA A 1 27.39 4.60 14.85
C ALA A 1 26.68 4.95 13.55
N ALA A 2 25.86 4.05 13.01
CA ALA A 2 25.06 4.35 11.83
C ALA A 2 24.04 5.43 12.19
N ASN A 3 24.01 6.53 11.43
CA ASN A 3 23.01 7.59 11.57
C ASN A 3 21.69 7.11 10.95
N LYS A 4 21.08 6.09 11.58
CA LYS A 4 19.85 5.45 11.10
C LYS A 4 18.85 5.39 12.24
N GLY A 5 17.65 5.94 12.01
CA GLY A 5 16.50 5.70 12.88
C GLY A 5 16.10 4.22 12.84
N ARG A 6 15.61 3.70 13.94
CA ARG A 6 15.02 2.37 14.07
C ARG A 6 13.68 2.46 14.79
N THR A 7 12.70 1.76 14.29
CA THR A 7 11.37 1.67 14.88
C THR A 7 11.10 0.26 15.38
N ASP A 8 10.41 0.16 16.51
CA ASP A 8 9.95 -1.10 17.10
C ASP A 8 8.46 -0.98 17.43
N LEU A 9 7.80 -2.12 17.54
CA LEU A 9 6.40 -2.21 17.94
C LEU A 9 6.27 -2.22 19.45
N TRP A 10 5.29 -1.47 19.95
CA TRP A 10 4.95 -1.38 21.36
C TRP A 10 3.46 -1.61 21.56
N LEU A 11 3.07 -2.28 22.64
CA LEU A 11 1.69 -2.50 23.05
C LEU A 11 1.38 -1.67 24.29
N LEU A 12 0.33 -0.86 24.20
CA LEU A 12 -0.22 -0.10 25.32
C LEU A 12 -1.54 -0.72 25.78
N ASP A 13 -1.62 -1.14 27.04
CA ASP A 13 -2.90 -1.44 27.68
C ASP A 13 -3.62 -0.14 28.04
N VAL A 14 -4.77 0.12 27.42
CA VAL A 14 -5.50 1.39 27.56
C VAL A 14 -6.04 1.60 28.97
N LYS A 15 -6.36 0.52 29.70
CA LYS A 15 -6.93 0.58 31.08
C LYS A 15 -5.82 0.80 32.11
N THR A 16 -4.80 -0.02 32.08
CA THR A 16 -3.72 -0.03 33.08
C THR A 16 -2.61 0.97 32.77
N LYS A 17 -2.56 1.49 31.51
CA LYS A 17 -1.46 2.32 30.98
C LYS A 17 -0.12 1.61 30.93
N ALA A 18 -0.10 0.29 31.14
CA ALA A 18 1.11 -0.49 31.00
C ALA A 18 1.57 -0.54 29.53
N VAL A 19 2.87 -0.36 29.33
CA VAL A 19 3.51 -0.38 28.01
C VAL A 19 4.46 -1.55 27.92
N ARG A 20 4.38 -2.33 26.84
CA ARG A 20 5.27 -3.46 26.59
C ARG A 20 5.86 -3.36 25.19
N ARG A 21 7.17 -3.44 25.06
CA ARG A 21 7.87 -3.57 23.78
C ARG A 21 7.63 -4.97 23.21
N LEU A 22 7.26 -5.04 21.93
CA LEU A 22 6.95 -6.29 21.26
C LEU A 22 8.08 -6.80 20.37
N THR A 23 8.85 -5.88 19.78
CA THR A 23 9.94 -6.25 18.85
C THR A 23 11.25 -5.59 19.23
N THR A 24 12.37 -6.24 18.88
CA THR A 24 13.73 -5.80 19.24
C THR A 24 14.75 -6.05 18.12
N ASN A 25 14.29 -6.36 16.89
CA ASN A 25 15.16 -6.62 15.77
C ASN A 25 15.96 -5.37 15.37
N GLU A 26 17.12 -5.52 14.74
CA GLU A 26 17.92 -4.41 14.23
C GLU A 26 17.28 -3.68 13.04
N ALA A 27 16.43 -4.37 12.27
CA ALA A 27 15.60 -3.76 11.24
C ALA A 27 14.43 -2.98 11.86
N SER A 28 13.93 -1.99 11.14
CA SER A 28 12.71 -1.28 11.52
C SER A 28 11.48 -2.16 11.36
N ASP A 29 10.63 -2.16 12.39
CA ASP A 29 9.32 -2.79 12.39
C ASP A 29 8.25 -1.69 12.40
N THR A 30 7.37 -1.71 11.40
CA THR A 30 6.41 -0.62 11.14
C THR A 30 5.03 -1.16 10.79
N ASN A 31 4.05 -0.27 10.71
CA ASN A 31 2.73 -0.53 10.14
C ASN A 31 1.98 -1.71 10.81
N PRO A 32 1.88 -1.77 12.16
CA PRO A 32 1.21 -2.89 12.83
C PRO A 32 -0.28 -2.92 12.52
N ARG A 33 -0.81 -4.12 12.29
CA ARG A 33 -2.23 -4.40 12.09
C ARG A 33 -2.64 -5.61 12.91
N TRP A 34 -3.76 -5.49 13.60
CA TRP A 34 -4.34 -6.62 14.31
C TRP A 34 -4.80 -7.70 13.33
N ALA A 35 -4.43 -8.93 13.61
CA ALA A 35 -5.09 -10.06 12.98
C ALA A 35 -6.54 -10.16 13.48
N ALA A 36 -7.43 -10.73 12.67
CA ALA A 36 -8.84 -10.82 13.01
C ALA A 36 -9.13 -11.63 14.29
N ASP A 37 -8.21 -12.51 14.68
CA ASP A 37 -8.30 -13.30 15.91
C ASP A 37 -7.99 -12.48 17.19
N GLY A 38 -7.47 -11.25 17.04
CA GLY A 38 -7.03 -10.40 18.14
C GLY A 38 -5.86 -10.95 18.94
N ARG A 39 -5.19 -12.01 18.47
CA ARG A 39 -4.12 -12.72 19.18
C ARG A 39 -2.74 -12.52 18.56
N SER A 40 -2.67 -11.92 17.38
CA SER A 40 -1.45 -11.63 16.66
C SER A 40 -1.51 -10.30 15.93
N LEU A 41 -0.34 -9.79 15.56
CA LEU A 41 -0.19 -8.59 14.74
C LEU A 41 0.51 -8.97 13.45
N TYR A 42 0.02 -8.45 12.32
CA TYR A 42 0.82 -8.33 11.10
C TYR A 42 1.57 -7.01 11.13
N PHE A 43 2.76 -6.96 10.56
CA PHE A 43 3.58 -5.76 10.47
C PHE A 43 4.59 -5.85 9.34
N LEU A 44 5.14 -4.72 8.94
CA LEU A 44 6.19 -4.65 7.93
C LEU A 44 7.57 -4.65 8.57
N SER A 45 8.49 -5.43 8.01
CA SER A 45 9.88 -5.47 8.47
C SER A 45 10.83 -5.89 7.36
N SER A 46 12.02 -5.27 7.33
CA SER A 46 13.12 -5.63 6.43
C SER A 46 14.11 -6.62 7.05
N ARG A 47 13.76 -7.28 8.18
CA ARG A 47 14.63 -8.25 8.90
C ARG A 47 15.08 -9.45 8.06
N GLY A 48 14.44 -9.71 6.94
CA GLY A 48 14.80 -10.74 5.98
C GLY A 48 15.52 -10.23 4.73
N GLY A 49 16.02 -8.97 4.75
CA GLY A 49 16.71 -8.33 3.63
C GLY A 49 15.83 -7.33 2.87
N SER A 50 14.64 -7.72 2.40
CA SER A 50 13.61 -6.85 1.82
C SER A 50 12.45 -6.63 2.78
N GLN A 51 11.70 -5.53 2.59
CA GLN A 51 10.53 -5.23 3.41
C GLN A 51 9.39 -6.18 3.06
N GLN A 52 8.94 -6.95 4.04
CA GLN A 52 7.92 -7.97 3.88
C GLN A 52 6.92 -7.93 5.04
N VAL A 53 5.79 -8.61 4.88
CA VAL A 53 4.82 -8.80 5.96
C VAL A 53 5.30 -9.92 6.88
N TRP A 54 5.26 -9.64 8.17
CA TRP A 54 5.55 -10.58 9.26
C TRP A 54 4.35 -10.65 10.20
N ARG A 55 4.19 -11.77 10.90
CA ARG A 55 3.16 -11.98 11.91
C ARG A 55 3.80 -12.28 13.25
N LEU A 56 3.37 -11.59 14.30
CA LEU A 56 3.84 -11.77 15.68
C LEU A 56 2.69 -12.26 16.56
N PRO A 57 2.78 -13.46 17.16
CA PRO A 57 1.85 -13.90 18.18
C PRO A 57 2.05 -13.09 19.47
N LEU A 58 0.97 -12.59 20.09
CA LEU A 58 1.03 -11.78 21.31
C LEU A 58 1.23 -12.61 22.59
N ALA A 59 0.94 -13.91 22.54
CA ALA A 59 1.21 -14.85 23.63
C ALA A 59 2.70 -15.19 23.81
N GLY A 60 3.54 -14.76 22.86
CA GLY A 60 4.97 -15.06 22.82
C GLY A 60 5.34 -15.88 21.58
N GLY A 61 6.65 -15.99 21.32
CA GLY A 61 7.21 -16.65 20.14
C GLY A 61 7.88 -15.65 19.20
N GLU A 62 8.54 -16.18 18.17
CA GLU A 62 9.24 -15.39 17.18
C GLU A 62 8.27 -14.95 16.05
N PRO A 63 8.50 -13.78 15.45
CA PRO A 63 7.74 -13.38 14.25
C PRO A 63 7.92 -14.36 13.09
N GLU A 64 6.82 -14.69 12.43
CA GLU A 64 6.79 -15.53 11.24
C GLU A 64 6.69 -14.66 9.98
N LYS A 65 7.49 -14.96 8.96
CA LYS A 65 7.43 -14.29 7.66
C LYS A 65 6.20 -14.76 6.88
N ILE A 66 5.34 -13.83 6.47
CA ILE A 66 4.09 -14.13 5.74
C ILE A 66 4.26 -13.96 4.24
N THR A 67 5.01 -12.94 3.79
CA THR A 67 5.25 -12.71 2.36
C THR A 67 6.69 -12.97 1.98
N SER A 68 6.91 -13.37 0.74
CA SER A 68 8.23 -13.50 0.11
C SER A 68 8.16 -12.93 -1.30
N GLU A 69 7.61 -11.72 -1.39
CA GLU A 69 7.47 -11.02 -2.67
C GLU A 69 8.86 -10.60 -3.21
N PRO A 70 9.05 -10.56 -4.53
CA PRO A 70 10.33 -10.16 -5.13
C PRO A 70 10.63 -8.66 -4.99
N LEU A 71 9.67 -7.87 -4.55
CA LEU A 71 9.74 -6.43 -4.29
C LEU A 71 9.42 -6.14 -2.83
N ASP A 72 9.78 -4.96 -2.37
CA ASP A 72 9.36 -4.47 -1.05
C ASP A 72 7.84 -4.29 -1.01
N VAL A 73 7.25 -4.64 0.14
CA VAL A 73 5.84 -4.39 0.46
C VAL A 73 5.79 -3.10 1.28
N ASP A 74 5.12 -2.06 0.77
CA ASP A 74 5.15 -0.73 1.38
C ASP A 74 3.98 -0.42 2.30
N ASN A 75 2.83 -0.99 2.07
CA ASN A 75 1.63 -0.80 2.88
C ASN A 75 1.01 -2.14 3.27
N LEU A 76 0.23 -2.13 4.35
CA LEU A 76 -0.38 -3.32 4.91
C LEU A 76 -1.71 -2.97 5.57
N GLU A 77 -2.81 -3.58 5.12
CA GLU A 77 -4.11 -3.56 5.75
C GLU A 77 -4.66 -5.00 5.88
N VAL A 78 -5.38 -5.28 6.96
CA VAL A 78 -6.11 -6.55 7.14
C VAL A 78 -7.56 -6.29 6.78
N ALA A 79 -8.05 -6.93 5.72
CA ALA A 79 -9.42 -6.78 5.29
C ALA A 79 -10.41 -7.30 6.36
N PRO A 80 -11.64 -6.78 6.39
CA PRO A 80 -12.69 -7.30 7.28
C PRO A 80 -12.81 -8.83 7.18
N GLY A 81 -12.93 -9.48 8.33
CA GLY A 81 -12.96 -10.95 8.42
C GLY A 81 -11.59 -11.64 8.35
N GLY A 82 -10.51 -10.91 8.13
CA GLY A 82 -9.12 -11.39 8.24
C GLY A 82 -8.68 -12.44 7.23
N LYS A 83 -9.38 -12.57 6.11
CA LYS A 83 -9.09 -13.56 5.05
C LYS A 83 -8.20 -13.02 3.94
N LEU A 84 -7.97 -11.72 3.92
CA LEU A 84 -7.16 -11.02 2.91
C LEU A 84 -6.27 -9.99 3.59
N LEU A 85 -5.06 -9.82 3.08
CA LEU A 85 -4.26 -8.61 3.27
C LEU A 85 -4.35 -7.76 2.01
N VAL A 86 -4.48 -6.44 2.20
CA VAL A 86 -4.26 -5.45 1.15
C VAL A 86 -2.85 -4.92 1.32
N LEU A 87 -2.09 -4.94 0.25
CA LEU A 87 -0.67 -4.57 0.20
C LEU A 87 -0.45 -3.54 -0.90
N SER A 88 0.66 -2.82 -0.86
CA SER A 88 1.16 -2.11 -2.04
C SER A 88 2.58 -2.52 -2.37
N MET A 89 2.90 -2.50 -3.66
CA MET A 89 4.24 -2.68 -4.19
C MET A 89 4.44 -1.76 -5.38
N GLU A 90 5.69 -1.30 -5.60
CA GLU A 90 6.03 -0.53 -6.79
C GLU A 90 6.36 -1.45 -7.97
N VAL A 91 5.54 -1.41 -9.01
CA VAL A 91 5.71 -2.23 -10.22
C VAL A 91 5.76 -1.38 -11.48
N PHE A 92 6.38 -1.87 -12.54
CA PHE A 92 6.18 -1.30 -13.87
C PHE A 92 4.78 -1.68 -14.37
N PRO A 93 3.95 -0.72 -14.81
CA PRO A 93 2.63 -1.00 -15.36
C PRO A 93 2.68 -2.11 -16.44
N GLY A 94 1.80 -3.10 -16.30
CA GLY A 94 1.75 -4.27 -17.19
C GLY A 94 2.78 -5.36 -16.89
N LYS A 95 3.63 -5.21 -15.88
CA LYS A 95 4.59 -6.26 -15.44
C LYS A 95 4.20 -6.85 -14.10
N SER A 96 4.49 -8.13 -13.93
CA SER A 96 4.40 -8.77 -12.62
C SER A 96 5.49 -8.24 -11.66
N PRO A 97 5.34 -8.43 -10.33
CA PRO A 97 6.42 -8.12 -9.39
C PRO A 97 7.75 -8.80 -9.75
N ALA A 98 7.71 -10.06 -10.20
CA ALA A 98 8.91 -10.80 -10.63
C ALA A 98 9.56 -10.19 -11.88
N ASP A 99 8.75 -9.80 -12.89
CA ASP A 99 9.27 -9.17 -14.10
C ASP A 99 9.78 -7.76 -13.82
N THR A 100 9.15 -7.06 -12.87
CA THR A 100 9.63 -5.75 -12.39
C THR A 100 11.00 -5.91 -11.72
N ARG A 101 11.17 -6.88 -10.80
CA ARG A 101 12.46 -7.16 -10.17
C ARG A 101 13.54 -7.48 -11.20
N LYS A 102 13.23 -8.37 -12.15
CA LYS A 102 14.15 -8.70 -13.25
C LYS A 102 14.56 -7.47 -14.08
N ALA A 103 13.63 -6.55 -14.35
CA ALA A 103 13.93 -5.32 -15.07
C ALA A 103 14.82 -4.36 -14.26
N LEU A 104 14.64 -4.31 -12.93
CA LEU A 104 15.49 -3.53 -12.03
C LEU A 104 16.91 -4.12 -11.98
N ASP A 105 17.04 -5.43 -11.80
CA ASP A 105 18.33 -6.13 -11.77
C ASP A 105 19.12 -5.92 -13.07
N ALA A 106 18.42 -5.90 -14.22
CA ALA A 106 19.06 -5.61 -15.51
C ALA A 106 19.62 -4.17 -15.59
N LYS A 107 19.03 -3.21 -14.88
CA LYS A 107 19.52 -1.83 -14.81
C LYS A 107 20.75 -1.69 -13.92
N GLU A 108 20.89 -2.49 -12.87
CA GLU A 108 22.03 -2.40 -11.93
C GLU A 108 23.39 -2.63 -12.60
N GLY A 109 23.44 -3.39 -13.69
CA GLY A 109 24.66 -3.64 -14.47
C GLY A 109 25.02 -2.57 -15.49
N VAL A 110 24.17 -1.55 -15.69
CA VAL A 110 24.37 -0.50 -16.70
C VAL A 110 25.33 0.56 -16.19
N LYS A 111 26.46 0.77 -16.90
CA LYS A 111 27.47 1.78 -16.52
C LYS A 111 27.08 3.23 -16.84
N ALA A 112 26.08 3.43 -17.71
CA ALA A 112 25.61 4.77 -18.05
C ALA A 112 24.80 5.36 -16.89
N SER A 113 25.13 6.59 -16.50
CA SER A 113 24.43 7.34 -15.43
C SER A 113 23.34 8.27 -15.96
N GLY A 114 23.22 8.42 -17.29
CA GLY A 114 22.19 9.25 -17.90
C GLY A 114 20.81 8.61 -17.81
N MET A 115 19.79 9.41 -17.53
CA MET A 115 18.39 9.00 -17.52
C MET A 115 17.65 9.72 -18.65
N LEU A 116 16.80 9.01 -19.38
CA LEU A 116 15.92 9.56 -20.40
C LEU A 116 14.52 9.64 -19.88
N PHE A 117 13.93 10.83 -19.96
CA PHE A 117 12.52 11.07 -19.61
C PHE A 117 11.79 11.62 -20.82
N ASP A 118 10.62 11.08 -21.13
CA ASP A 118 9.75 11.49 -22.23
C ASP A 118 8.49 12.20 -21.76
N ARG A 119 8.29 12.28 -20.44
CA ARG A 119 7.16 12.93 -19.77
C ARG A 119 7.51 13.44 -18.37
N LEU A 120 6.73 14.35 -17.85
CA LEU A 120 6.72 14.77 -16.46
C LEU A 120 5.81 13.82 -15.64
N PHE A 121 6.10 13.56 -14.35
CA PHE A 121 7.23 14.14 -13.63
C PHE A 121 8.53 13.37 -13.88
N VAL A 122 9.66 14.09 -13.94
CA VAL A 122 10.98 13.44 -13.96
C VAL A 122 11.48 13.09 -12.57
N ARG A 123 11.02 13.81 -11.55
CA ARG A 123 11.31 13.53 -10.13
C ARG A 123 10.31 14.22 -9.23
N HIS A 124 10.20 13.73 -8.01
CA HIS A 124 9.53 14.41 -6.92
C HIS A 124 10.54 14.60 -5.77
N TRP A 125 10.86 15.87 -5.42
CA TRP A 125 11.98 16.25 -4.53
C TRP A 125 13.29 15.59 -4.94
N ASP A 126 13.79 14.63 -4.14
CA ASP A 126 15.04 13.90 -4.33
C ASP A 126 14.88 12.51 -4.97
N THR A 127 13.63 12.10 -5.23
CA THR A 127 13.32 10.79 -5.80
C THR A 127 13.04 10.90 -7.31
N TRP A 128 13.88 10.28 -8.12
CA TRP A 128 13.70 10.21 -9.57
C TRP A 128 12.59 9.23 -9.95
N ALA A 129 11.76 9.64 -10.93
CA ALA A 129 10.80 8.74 -11.53
C ALA A 129 11.53 7.68 -12.35
N ASP A 130 11.38 6.42 -12.02
CA ASP A 130 12.00 5.29 -12.73
C ASP A 130 11.02 4.52 -13.61
N GLY A 131 9.75 4.95 -13.63
CA GLY A 131 8.64 4.38 -14.41
C GLY A 131 7.80 3.37 -13.64
N ARG A 132 8.15 3.05 -12.39
CA ARG A 132 7.30 2.24 -11.52
C ARG A 132 6.13 3.05 -10.95
N ARG A 133 5.05 2.36 -10.64
CA ARG A 133 3.86 2.88 -9.96
C ARG A 133 3.56 2.06 -8.71
N ASN A 134 3.05 2.70 -7.67
CA ASN A 134 2.41 1.99 -6.58
C ASN A 134 1.15 1.32 -7.10
N HIS A 135 1.05 0.01 -6.94
CA HIS A 135 -0.18 -0.72 -7.20
C HIS A 135 -0.70 -1.36 -5.92
N VAL A 136 -2.02 -1.46 -5.80
CA VAL A 136 -2.66 -2.21 -4.71
C VAL A 136 -2.76 -3.69 -5.09
N PHE A 137 -2.39 -4.53 -4.14
CA PHE A 137 -2.43 -5.98 -4.24
C PHE A 137 -3.30 -6.58 -3.16
N VAL A 138 -3.85 -7.75 -3.39
CA VAL A 138 -4.47 -8.58 -2.38
C VAL A 138 -3.73 -9.89 -2.23
N LEU A 139 -3.54 -10.31 -0.98
CA LEU A 139 -2.96 -11.60 -0.61
C LEU A 139 -3.99 -12.40 0.17
N PRO A 140 -4.48 -13.53 -0.35
CA PRO A 140 -5.35 -14.43 0.41
C PRO A 140 -4.60 -15.04 1.60
N LEU A 141 -5.30 -15.18 2.72
CA LEU A 141 -4.82 -15.88 3.91
C LEU A 141 -5.60 -17.17 4.13
N ASP A 142 -4.90 -18.18 4.61
CA ASP A 142 -5.49 -19.44 5.09
C ASP A 142 -6.07 -19.28 6.50
N VAL A 143 -6.60 -20.38 7.04
CA VAL A 143 -7.23 -20.41 8.38
C VAL A 143 -6.24 -20.13 9.51
N ASP A 144 -4.95 -20.35 9.27
CA ASP A 144 -3.87 -20.10 10.22
C ASP A 144 -3.30 -18.67 10.08
N GLY A 145 -3.81 -17.89 9.14
CA GLY A 145 -3.37 -16.51 8.84
C GLY A 145 -2.06 -16.43 8.10
N LYS A 146 -1.71 -17.49 7.34
CA LYS A 146 -0.56 -17.53 6.43
C LYS A 146 -0.99 -17.24 5.00
N ALA A 147 -0.03 -16.88 4.15
CA ALA A 147 -0.31 -16.67 2.73
C ALA A 147 -0.87 -17.95 2.08
N ALA A 148 -2.04 -17.85 1.46
CA ALA A 148 -2.72 -18.94 0.74
C ALA A 148 -2.49 -18.89 -0.78
N GLY A 149 -1.51 -18.12 -1.23
CA GLY A 149 -1.16 -17.95 -2.65
C GLY A 149 -0.23 -16.76 -2.84
N ALA A 150 -0.03 -16.35 -4.10
CA ALA A 150 0.72 -15.15 -4.44
C ALA A 150 -0.16 -13.90 -4.31
N ALA A 151 0.47 -12.76 -4.04
CA ALA A 151 -0.23 -11.48 -4.09
C ALA A 151 -0.70 -11.17 -5.52
N LYS A 152 -1.96 -10.74 -5.66
CA LYS A 152 -2.58 -10.42 -6.94
C LYS A 152 -2.66 -8.90 -7.12
N ASP A 153 -2.09 -8.38 -8.20
CA ASP A 153 -2.25 -6.99 -8.61
C ASP A 153 -3.70 -6.72 -9.03
N LEU A 154 -4.34 -5.73 -8.43
CA LEU A 154 -5.71 -5.34 -8.73
C LEU A 154 -5.82 -4.26 -9.81
N MET A 155 -4.69 -3.63 -10.18
CA MET A 155 -4.65 -2.55 -11.18
C MET A 155 -3.53 -2.72 -12.22
N PRO A 156 -3.31 -3.93 -12.77
CA PRO A 156 -2.06 -4.29 -13.47
C PRO A 156 -1.76 -3.47 -14.73
N ARG A 157 -2.74 -2.77 -15.28
CA ARG A 157 -2.60 -1.95 -16.50
C ARG A 157 -2.69 -0.46 -16.26
N MET A 158 -2.93 -0.02 -15.03
CA MET A 158 -3.03 1.40 -14.70
C MET A 158 -1.63 2.01 -14.63
N ASP A 159 -1.42 3.12 -15.32
CA ASP A 159 -0.20 3.92 -15.24
C ASP A 159 -0.41 5.06 -14.23
N ALA A 160 -0.76 4.70 -13.01
CA ALA A 160 -1.10 5.62 -11.94
C ALA A 160 -0.79 4.98 -10.58
N ASP A 161 -0.59 5.81 -9.55
CA ASP A 161 -0.21 5.37 -8.22
C ASP A 161 -1.43 5.18 -7.31
N ALA A 162 -1.54 4.02 -6.67
CA ALA A 162 -2.41 3.73 -5.55
C ALA A 162 -1.69 2.79 -4.54
N PRO A 163 -1.38 3.24 -3.30
CA PRO A 163 -1.58 4.59 -2.75
C PRO A 163 -0.89 5.69 -3.55
N THR A 164 -1.44 6.90 -3.46
CA THR A 164 -0.98 8.05 -4.24
C THR A 164 0.42 8.49 -3.83
N LYS A 165 1.19 9.05 -4.74
CA LYS A 165 2.50 9.65 -4.43
C LYS A 165 2.40 11.17 -4.34
N PRO A 166 3.20 11.82 -3.46
CA PRO A 166 4.26 11.24 -2.60
C PRO A 166 3.79 10.81 -1.21
N PHE A 167 2.59 11.16 -0.76
CA PHE A 167 2.16 11.05 0.64
C PHE A 167 1.10 9.99 0.89
N GLY A 168 0.61 9.34 -0.15
CA GLY A 168 -0.43 8.34 -0.03
C GLY A 168 -0.02 7.14 0.82
N GLY A 169 -1.00 6.59 1.52
CA GLY A 169 -0.85 5.46 2.40
C GLY A 169 -2.15 4.68 2.55
N LEU A 170 -2.36 4.09 3.72
CA LEU A 170 -3.57 3.31 4.02
C LEU A 170 -4.85 4.14 4.08
N ASP A 171 -4.73 5.45 4.21
CA ASP A 171 -5.85 6.38 4.12
C ASP A 171 -6.39 6.57 2.71
N ASP A 172 -5.62 6.15 1.70
CA ASP A 172 -6.09 6.11 0.30
C ASP A 172 -6.91 4.88 -0.03
N THR A 173 -7.11 3.95 0.90
CA THR A 173 -7.82 2.69 0.66
C THR A 173 -8.94 2.44 1.66
N ALA A 174 -9.97 1.70 1.24
CA ALA A 174 -11.01 1.15 2.10
C ALA A 174 -11.54 -0.15 1.53
N VAL A 175 -11.73 -1.16 2.39
CA VAL A 175 -12.28 -2.46 1.98
C VAL A 175 -13.73 -2.56 2.44
N SER A 176 -14.62 -3.06 1.59
CA SER A 176 -16.02 -3.32 1.94
C SER A 176 -16.14 -4.30 3.12
N ALA A 177 -17.22 -4.21 3.89
CA ALA A 177 -17.44 -5.05 5.07
C ALA A 177 -17.43 -6.56 4.77
N ASP A 178 -17.82 -6.96 3.56
CA ASP A 178 -17.79 -8.35 3.08
C ASP A 178 -16.45 -8.75 2.45
N ALA A 179 -15.47 -7.82 2.44
CA ALA A 179 -14.14 -7.96 1.86
C ALA A 179 -14.13 -8.27 0.36
N LYS A 180 -15.21 -7.99 -0.38
CA LYS A 180 -15.28 -8.29 -1.81
C LYS A 180 -14.88 -7.16 -2.72
N THR A 181 -14.85 -5.92 -2.23
CA THR A 181 -14.53 -4.73 -3.02
C THR A 181 -13.50 -3.89 -2.27
N LEU A 182 -12.46 -3.49 -2.98
CA LEU A 182 -11.49 -2.49 -2.55
C LEU A 182 -11.84 -1.16 -3.22
N TYR A 183 -11.85 -0.10 -2.43
CA TYR A 183 -11.96 1.29 -2.87
C TYR A 183 -10.62 1.98 -2.66
N PHE A 184 -10.19 2.78 -3.61
CA PHE A 184 -8.90 3.47 -3.51
C PHE A 184 -8.91 4.82 -4.22
N THR A 185 -8.05 5.73 -3.75
CA THR A 185 -7.78 7.01 -4.37
C THR A 185 -6.71 6.84 -5.45
N CYS A 186 -6.93 7.41 -6.64
CA CYS A 186 -5.96 7.33 -7.72
C CYS A 186 -6.09 8.53 -8.68
N LYS A 187 -4.93 9.00 -9.19
CA LYS A 187 -4.86 10.04 -10.23
C LYS A 187 -4.46 9.40 -11.56
N ASP A 188 -5.45 8.93 -12.32
CA ASP A 188 -5.25 8.39 -13.67
C ASP A 188 -5.66 9.43 -14.72
N VAL A 189 -4.74 10.35 -15.01
CA VAL A 189 -4.92 11.49 -15.93
C VAL A 189 -3.88 11.50 -17.05
N GLY A 190 -3.10 10.43 -17.17
CA GLY A 190 -2.11 10.27 -18.22
C GLY A 190 -1.05 11.39 -18.22
N ARG A 191 -0.86 12.05 -19.38
CA ARG A 191 0.17 13.09 -19.52
C ARG A 191 -0.10 14.38 -18.73
N GLU A 192 -1.33 14.58 -18.25
CA GLU A 192 -1.69 15.74 -17.44
C GLU A 192 -1.27 15.60 -15.96
N GLU A 193 -0.68 14.47 -15.57
CA GLU A 193 -0.31 14.17 -14.18
C GLU A 193 0.50 15.29 -13.51
N ALA A 194 1.38 15.96 -14.26
CA ALA A 194 2.29 16.97 -13.73
C ALA A 194 1.61 18.27 -13.30
N TRP A 195 0.40 18.54 -13.77
CA TRP A 195 -0.36 19.78 -13.47
C TRP A 195 -1.80 19.53 -13.09
N SER A 196 -2.26 18.28 -13.14
CA SER A 196 -3.59 17.94 -12.67
C SER A 196 -3.57 17.69 -11.15
N THR A 197 -4.57 18.24 -10.47
CA THR A 197 -4.86 17.95 -9.05
C THR A 197 -6.03 16.99 -8.89
N ASN A 198 -6.51 16.41 -10.00
CA ASN A 198 -7.69 15.55 -10.02
C ASN A 198 -7.35 14.12 -9.59
N TYR A 199 -7.62 13.81 -8.34
CA TYR A 199 -7.68 12.44 -7.83
C TYR A 199 -9.14 12.01 -7.76
N ASP A 200 -9.41 10.77 -8.12
CA ASP A 200 -10.74 10.18 -8.08
C ASP A 200 -10.76 8.95 -7.18
N LEU A 201 -11.95 8.59 -6.72
CA LEU A 201 -12.18 7.29 -6.11
C LEU A 201 -12.45 6.23 -7.18
N TRP A 202 -11.87 5.08 -6.96
CA TRP A 202 -12.00 3.89 -7.80
C TRP A 202 -12.47 2.71 -6.96
N GLU A 203 -13.13 1.75 -7.60
CA GLU A 203 -13.50 0.48 -7.00
C GLU A 203 -12.96 -0.69 -7.83
N VAL A 204 -12.63 -1.79 -7.16
CA VAL A 204 -12.18 -3.01 -7.82
C VAL A 204 -12.58 -4.25 -7.01
N PRO A 205 -13.06 -5.35 -7.63
CA PRO A 205 -13.28 -6.60 -6.92
C PRO A 205 -11.96 -7.14 -6.35
N THR A 206 -11.96 -7.55 -5.09
CA THR A 206 -10.76 -8.08 -4.41
C THR A 206 -10.28 -9.42 -4.99
N ASP A 207 -11.14 -10.15 -5.68
CA ASP A 207 -10.76 -11.35 -6.43
C ASP A 207 -10.12 -11.03 -7.78
N GLY A 208 -10.09 -9.73 -8.18
CA GLY A 208 -9.56 -9.25 -9.45
C GLY A 208 -10.28 -9.83 -10.67
N SER A 209 -11.58 -10.11 -10.54
CA SER A 209 -12.44 -10.60 -11.64
C SER A 209 -12.76 -9.54 -12.68
N ALA A 210 -12.60 -8.25 -12.33
CA ALA A 210 -12.79 -7.12 -13.21
C ALA A 210 -11.70 -6.05 -13.01
N ALA A 211 -11.50 -5.22 -14.02
CA ALA A 211 -10.62 -4.05 -13.93
C ALA A 211 -11.20 -2.98 -12.99
N PRO A 212 -10.35 -2.11 -12.41
CA PRO A 212 -10.81 -0.97 -11.64
C PRO A 212 -11.78 -0.10 -12.41
N LYS A 213 -12.80 0.42 -11.71
CA LYS A 213 -13.80 1.33 -12.25
C LYS A 213 -13.80 2.62 -11.45
N LYS A 214 -13.73 3.75 -12.16
CA LYS A 214 -13.84 5.08 -11.57
C LYS A 214 -15.24 5.30 -11.00
N LEU A 215 -15.33 5.83 -9.78
CA LEU A 215 -16.59 6.12 -9.08
C LEU A 215 -16.96 7.59 -9.11
N THR A 216 -15.98 8.49 -8.93
CA THR A 216 -16.23 9.92 -8.85
C THR A 216 -15.85 10.59 -10.16
N THR A 217 -16.45 11.75 -10.41
CA THR A 217 -16.25 12.54 -11.64
C THR A 217 -16.03 14.02 -11.34
N ASN A 218 -15.82 14.35 -10.07
CA ASN A 218 -15.45 15.70 -9.65
C ASN A 218 -14.12 16.08 -10.31
N PRO A 219 -13.98 17.25 -10.96
CA PRO A 219 -12.74 17.66 -11.60
C PRO A 219 -11.66 18.12 -10.59
N ALA A 220 -11.95 18.11 -9.29
CA ALA A 220 -11.03 18.40 -8.20
C ALA A 220 -10.68 17.12 -7.43
N TRP A 221 -10.00 17.23 -6.31
CA TRP A 221 -9.47 16.12 -5.55
C TRP A 221 -10.54 15.41 -4.71
N ASP A 222 -10.79 14.14 -4.97
CA ASP A 222 -11.59 13.21 -4.16
C ASP A 222 -10.68 12.14 -3.54
N ALA A 223 -10.71 11.98 -2.21
CA ALA A 223 -9.76 11.12 -1.51
C ALA A 223 -10.30 10.54 -0.19
N THR A 224 -9.48 9.70 0.43
CA THR A 224 -9.66 9.21 1.80
C THR A 224 -11.00 8.51 2.02
N PRO A 225 -11.30 7.44 1.25
CA PRO A 225 -12.55 6.69 1.41
C PRO A 225 -12.63 6.03 2.80
N ARG A 226 -13.79 6.10 3.44
CA ARG A 226 -14.06 5.45 4.73
C ARG A 226 -15.48 4.91 4.80
N PHE A 227 -15.63 3.67 5.23
CA PHE A 227 -16.95 3.11 5.50
C PHE A 227 -17.49 3.58 6.85
N SER A 228 -18.81 3.76 6.90
CA SER A 228 -19.55 3.85 8.17
C SER A 228 -19.39 2.54 8.96
N PRO A 229 -19.55 2.57 10.31
CA PRO A 229 -19.43 1.37 11.13
C PRO A 229 -20.35 0.21 10.73
N ASP A 230 -21.50 0.53 10.12
CA ASP A 230 -22.46 -0.48 9.62
C ASP A 230 -22.13 -0.98 8.20
N GLY A 231 -21.08 -0.44 7.57
CA GLY A 231 -20.61 -0.82 6.24
C GLY A 231 -21.51 -0.40 5.09
N LYS A 232 -22.55 0.43 5.33
CA LYS A 232 -23.55 0.76 4.31
C LYS A 232 -23.30 2.07 3.58
N THR A 233 -22.49 2.95 4.14
CA THR A 233 -22.16 4.26 3.58
C THR A 233 -20.68 4.39 3.40
N LEU A 234 -20.25 4.84 2.22
CA LEU A 234 -18.89 5.26 1.95
C LEU A 234 -18.82 6.78 2.03
N ALA A 235 -18.06 7.31 2.99
CA ALA A 235 -17.72 8.73 3.08
C ALA A 235 -16.35 8.96 2.45
N TYR A 236 -16.13 10.15 1.90
CA TYR A 236 -14.84 10.57 1.38
C TYR A 236 -14.69 12.09 1.49
N LEU A 237 -13.46 12.57 1.35
CA LEU A 237 -13.15 13.99 1.30
C LEU A 237 -13.15 14.47 -0.15
N ALA A 238 -13.71 15.65 -0.41
CA ALA A 238 -13.78 16.23 -1.75
C ALA A 238 -13.45 17.72 -1.74
N MET A 239 -12.59 18.15 -2.66
CA MET A 239 -12.36 19.57 -2.96
C MET A 239 -13.34 20.07 -4.02
N THR A 240 -13.54 21.38 -4.09
CA THR A 240 -14.46 21.98 -5.08
C THR A 240 -13.75 22.66 -6.26
N ARG A 241 -12.49 23.11 -6.06
CA ARG A 241 -11.75 23.87 -7.08
C ARG A 241 -10.67 23.02 -7.74
N PRO A 242 -10.79 22.71 -9.03
CA PRO A 242 -9.73 22.02 -9.76
C PRO A 242 -8.48 22.91 -9.88
N GLY A 243 -7.30 22.27 -9.92
CA GLY A 243 -6.03 22.96 -10.08
C GLY A 243 -5.54 23.73 -8.86
N TYR A 244 -6.12 23.50 -7.67
CA TYR A 244 -5.78 24.24 -6.46
C TYR A 244 -5.65 23.33 -5.23
N GLU A 245 -4.45 22.81 -5.00
CA GLU A 245 -4.18 21.84 -3.93
C GLU A 245 -4.36 22.41 -2.52
N ALA A 246 -4.34 23.72 -2.32
CA ALA A 246 -4.57 24.37 -1.04
C ALA A 246 -6.06 24.65 -0.75
N ASP A 247 -6.96 24.10 -1.55
CA ASP A 247 -8.41 24.18 -1.26
C ASP A 247 -8.76 23.31 -0.05
N ARG A 248 -9.86 23.62 0.59
CA ARG A 248 -10.39 22.81 1.69
C ARG A 248 -11.22 21.65 1.16
N PHE A 249 -11.17 20.56 1.88
CA PHE A 249 -12.11 19.45 1.73
C PHE A 249 -13.45 19.77 2.37
#